data_cd3cfdc9fa38ab8d87762290ffe73058
#
_entry.id   cd3cfdc9fa38ab8d87762290ffe73058
#
_cell.length_a   1.000
_cell.length_b   1.000
_cell.length_c   1.000
_cell.angle_alpha   90.00
_cell.angle_beta   90.00
_cell.angle_gamma   90.00
#
_symmetry.space_group_name_H-M   'P 1'
#
loop_
_entity.id
_entity.type
_entity.pdbx_description
1 polymer ?
#
loop_
_entity_poly.entity_id
_entity_poly.type
_entity_poly.pdbx_seq_one_letter_code
_entity_poly.pdbx_strand_id
1 'polypeptide(L)'
;AKSLISTMGLAMSVADLKCAIDYFKSKGRNPNETEIRIIDTYWSDHCRHTTFNTVLDKIEFEDSFISPSLKKAYELYLEMKRTLKRDLKPTTLMDMACIGARFLKKKGYLKDLEESTENNACSIFVDVLEDGKKEKWLLQFKNETHNHPTEIEPFGGASTCLGGAIRDPLSGRSYVYQAMRVTGAGDIYKEVKDTIKGCLLYTSPSPR
;
A
#
# COMPACT_ATOMS: atom_id res chain seq x y z
N ALA A 1 -12.19 24.67 -15.20
CA ALA A 1 -11.79 23.44 -14.49
C ALA A 1 -10.51 23.65 -13.67
N LYS A 2 -9.38 24.03 -14.29
CA LYS A 2 -8.12 24.27 -13.56
C LYS A 2 -8.27 25.27 -12.41
N SER A 3 -8.94 26.40 -12.66
CA SER A 3 -9.20 27.41 -11.65
C SER A 3 -10.02 26.83 -10.48
N LEU A 4 -11.06 26.06 -10.76
CA LEU A 4 -11.93 25.46 -9.75
C LEU A 4 -11.15 24.48 -8.87
N ILE A 5 -10.31 23.62 -9.46
CA ILE A 5 -9.44 22.68 -8.73
C ILE A 5 -8.55 23.45 -7.76
N SER A 6 -7.88 24.50 -8.25
CA SER A 6 -6.98 25.30 -7.40
C SER A 6 -7.75 26.04 -6.29
N THR A 7 -8.90 26.64 -6.59
CA THR A 7 -9.68 27.41 -5.62
C THR A 7 -10.29 26.52 -4.54
N MET A 8 -10.75 25.32 -4.90
CA MET A 8 -11.37 24.38 -3.99
C MET A 8 -10.36 23.43 -3.31
N GLY A 9 -9.09 23.44 -3.73
CA GLY A 9 -8.06 22.52 -3.24
C GLY A 9 -8.37 21.05 -3.52
N LEU A 10 -8.88 20.75 -4.74
CA LEU A 10 -9.26 19.38 -5.10
C LEU A 10 -8.03 18.53 -5.46
N ALA A 11 -8.06 17.27 -5.07
CA ALA A 11 -7.04 16.28 -5.39
C ALA A 11 -7.23 15.65 -6.79
N MET A 12 -8.46 15.68 -7.33
CA MET A 12 -8.78 15.13 -8.64
C MET A 12 -8.11 15.90 -9.78
N SER A 13 -7.86 15.21 -10.90
CA SER A 13 -7.34 15.82 -12.11
C SER A 13 -8.40 16.64 -12.85
N VAL A 14 -7.95 17.45 -13.82
CA VAL A 14 -8.87 18.18 -14.71
C VAL A 14 -9.77 17.24 -15.51
N ALA A 15 -9.27 16.07 -15.88
CA ALA A 15 -10.03 15.06 -16.61
C ALA A 15 -11.13 14.47 -15.74
N ASP A 16 -10.82 14.13 -14.50
CA ASP A 16 -11.77 13.60 -13.52
C ASP A 16 -12.89 14.60 -13.22
N LEU A 17 -12.53 15.87 -13.00
CA LEU A 17 -13.51 16.93 -12.80
C LEU A 17 -14.43 17.12 -14.01
N LYS A 18 -13.91 17.02 -15.23
CA LYS A 18 -14.73 17.06 -16.45
C LYS A 18 -15.70 15.89 -16.51
N CYS A 19 -15.22 14.67 -16.20
CA CYS A 19 -16.07 13.49 -16.15
C CYS A 19 -17.22 13.67 -15.15
N ALA A 20 -16.94 14.17 -13.95
CA ALA A 20 -17.95 14.48 -12.95
C ALA A 20 -18.96 15.53 -13.48
N ILE A 21 -18.50 16.63 -14.07
CA ILE A 21 -19.35 17.66 -14.64
C ILE A 21 -20.26 17.10 -15.74
N ASP A 22 -19.73 16.27 -16.65
CA ASP A 22 -20.50 15.68 -17.74
C ASP A 22 -21.55 14.70 -17.23
N TYR A 23 -21.24 13.95 -16.16
CA TYR A 23 -22.23 13.13 -15.46
C TYR A 23 -23.40 13.98 -14.92
N PHE A 24 -23.13 15.06 -14.19
CA PHE A 24 -24.19 15.92 -13.65
C PHE A 24 -25.01 16.63 -14.76
N LYS A 25 -24.36 17.04 -15.83
CA LYS A 25 -25.06 17.57 -17.03
C LYS A 25 -26.01 16.52 -17.61
N SER A 26 -25.61 15.25 -17.70
CA SER A 26 -26.49 14.17 -18.18
C SER A 26 -27.71 13.96 -17.29
N LYS A 27 -27.64 14.38 -16.02
CA LYS A 27 -28.76 14.40 -15.07
C LYS A 27 -29.57 15.71 -15.09
N GLY A 28 -29.25 16.64 -15.98
CA GLY A 28 -29.96 17.90 -16.14
C GLY A 28 -29.75 18.90 -14.99
N ARG A 29 -28.68 18.76 -14.20
CA ARG A 29 -28.36 19.68 -13.10
C ARG A 29 -26.85 19.89 -12.92
N ASN A 30 -26.50 20.91 -12.19
CA ASN A 30 -25.12 21.12 -11.73
C ASN A 30 -24.88 20.42 -10.38
N PRO A 31 -23.65 19.96 -10.12
CA PRO A 31 -23.28 19.51 -8.78
C PRO A 31 -23.20 20.69 -7.82
N ASN A 32 -23.48 20.45 -6.54
CA ASN A 32 -23.17 21.40 -5.48
C ASN A 32 -21.72 21.16 -4.98
N GLU A 33 -21.22 22.07 -4.13
CA GLU A 33 -19.87 21.99 -3.59
C GLU A 33 -19.64 20.71 -2.80
N THR A 34 -20.60 20.30 -1.98
CA THR A 34 -20.51 19.09 -1.15
C THR A 34 -20.37 17.84 -2.03
N GLU A 35 -21.15 17.74 -3.10
CA GLU A 35 -21.05 16.63 -4.05
C GLU A 35 -19.68 16.55 -4.72
N ILE A 36 -19.13 17.70 -5.11
CA ILE A 36 -17.78 17.74 -5.70
C ILE A 36 -16.73 17.30 -4.70
N ARG A 37 -16.78 17.75 -3.44
CA ARG A 37 -15.84 17.34 -2.39
C ARG A 37 -15.94 15.87 -2.04
N ILE A 38 -17.16 15.32 -1.99
CA ILE A 38 -17.36 13.87 -1.77
C ILE A 38 -16.74 13.08 -2.92
N ILE A 39 -17.02 13.46 -4.15
CA ILE A 39 -16.46 12.79 -5.34
C ILE A 39 -14.94 12.90 -5.34
N ASP A 40 -14.37 14.05 -5.03
CA ASP A 40 -12.93 14.27 -4.93
C ASP A 40 -12.30 13.32 -3.90
N THR A 41 -12.93 13.17 -2.74
CA THR A 41 -12.47 12.28 -1.68
C THR A 41 -12.44 10.81 -2.12
N TYR A 42 -13.50 10.35 -2.79
CA TYR A 42 -13.58 8.96 -3.28
C TYR A 42 -12.77 8.70 -4.55
N TRP A 43 -12.51 9.74 -5.34
CA TRP A 43 -11.75 9.63 -6.58
C TRP A 43 -10.26 9.84 -6.40
N SER A 44 -9.83 10.24 -5.21
CA SER A 44 -8.41 10.41 -4.94
C SER A 44 -7.67 9.08 -5.10
N ASP A 45 -6.52 9.13 -5.76
CA ASP A 45 -5.62 7.97 -5.94
C ASP A 45 -4.86 7.70 -4.63
N HIS A 46 -5.62 7.34 -3.57
CA HIS A 46 -5.06 7.03 -2.27
C HIS A 46 -4.04 5.90 -2.38
N CYS A 47 -2.83 6.11 -1.87
CA CYS A 47 -1.71 5.16 -1.97
C CYS A 47 -1.36 4.77 -3.42
N ARG A 48 -1.76 5.56 -4.40
CA ARG A 48 -1.52 5.34 -5.83
C ARG A 48 -2.05 3.99 -6.35
N HIS A 49 -3.14 3.50 -5.80
CA HIS A 49 -3.75 2.24 -6.25
C HIS A 49 -4.10 2.27 -7.73
N THR A 50 -4.65 3.37 -8.24
CA THR A 50 -4.97 3.55 -9.65
C THR A 50 -3.71 3.54 -10.51
N THR A 51 -2.65 4.25 -10.09
CA THR A 51 -1.35 4.27 -10.76
C THR A 51 -0.75 2.87 -10.85
N PHE A 52 -0.73 2.11 -9.75
CA PHE A 52 -0.21 0.74 -9.72
C PHE A 52 -1.02 -0.24 -10.57
N ASN A 53 -2.30 0.05 -10.82
CA ASN A 53 -3.17 -0.76 -11.67
C ASN A 53 -3.22 -0.29 -13.12
N THR A 54 -2.48 0.75 -13.50
CA THR A 54 -2.35 1.17 -14.89
C THR A 54 -1.83 0.03 -15.74
N VAL A 55 -2.49 -0.24 -16.87
CA VAL A 55 -2.08 -1.27 -17.82
C VAL A 55 -0.84 -0.80 -18.56
N LEU A 56 0.19 -1.62 -18.57
CA LEU A 56 1.45 -1.38 -19.26
C LEU A 56 1.42 -2.08 -20.62
N ASP A 57 1.14 -1.32 -21.67
CA ASP A 57 1.06 -1.84 -23.04
C ASP A 57 2.46 -2.03 -23.67
N LYS A 58 3.43 -1.20 -23.25
CA LYS A 58 4.79 -1.22 -23.76
C LYS A 58 5.78 -1.06 -22.61
N ILE A 59 6.78 -1.94 -22.58
CA ILE A 59 7.86 -1.91 -21.59
C ILE A 59 9.18 -1.86 -22.33
N GLU A 60 9.95 -0.81 -22.08
CA GLU A 60 11.27 -0.60 -22.65
C GLU A 60 12.31 -0.54 -21.53
N PHE A 61 13.50 -1.04 -21.79
CA PHE A 61 14.61 -1.01 -20.85
C PHE A 61 15.72 -0.13 -21.44
N GLU A 62 16.00 0.97 -20.76
CA GLU A 62 17.13 1.81 -21.10
C GLU A 62 18.44 1.05 -20.89
N ASP A 63 19.47 1.38 -21.68
CA ASP A 63 20.78 0.77 -21.55
C ASP A 63 21.49 1.32 -20.29
N SER A 64 21.70 0.45 -19.31
CA SER A 64 22.37 0.76 -18.05
C SER A 64 23.00 -0.49 -17.45
N PHE A 65 23.85 -0.36 -16.45
CA PHE A 65 24.47 -1.50 -15.79
C PHE A 65 23.46 -2.45 -15.10
N ILE A 66 22.27 -1.97 -14.76
CA ILE A 66 21.20 -2.79 -14.14
C ILE A 66 20.25 -3.42 -15.15
N SER A 67 20.27 -2.99 -16.43
CA SER A 67 19.31 -3.45 -17.44
C SER A 67 19.28 -4.96 -17.63
N PRO A 68 20.41 -5.69 -17.60
CA PRO A 68 20.38 -7.15 -17.71
C PRO A 68 19.59 -7.81 -16.58
N SER A 69 19.73 -7.30 -15.35
CA SER A 69 19.01 -7.82 -14.18
C SER A 69 17.52 -7.52 -14.26
N LEU A 70 17.15 -6.33 -14.73
CA LEU A 70 15.75 -5.95 -14.91
C LEU A 70 15.08 -6.78 -16.01
N LYS A 71 15.75 -6.98 -17.13
CA LYS A 71 15.25 -7.86 -18.22
C LYS A 71 15.02 -9.27 -17.72
N LYS A 72 15.97 -9.84 -16.99
CA LYS A 72 15.84 -11.17 -16.38
C LYS A 72 14.68 -11.25 -15.39
N ALA A 73 14.50 -10.24 -14.56
CA ALA A 73 13.37 -10.18 -13.62
C ALA A 73 12.03 -10.11 -14.35
N TYR A 74 11.95 -9.37 -15.45
CA TYR A 74 10.75 -9.31 -16.27
C TYR A 74 10.45 -10.62 -16.99
N GLU A 75 11.46 -11.30 -17.53
CA GLU A 75 11.32 -12.64 -18.10
C GLU A 75 10.76 -13.63 -17.08
N LEU A 76 11.28 -13.61 -15.85
CA LEU A 76 10.78 -14.41 -14.74
C LEU A 76 9.32 -14.09 -14.40
N TYR A 77 8.95 -12.80 -14.41
CA TYR A 77 7.55 -12.40 -14.25
C TYR A 77 6.64 -13.04 -15.31
N LEU A 78 7.05 -13.00 -16.59
CA LEU A 78 6.28 -13.60 -17.69
C LEU A 78 6.18 -15.14 -17.55
N GLU A 79 7.24 -15.79 -17.08
CA GLU A 79 7.22 -17.22 -16.78
C GLU A 79 6.22 -17.54 -15.64
N MET A 80 6.22 -16.75 -14.58
CA MET A 80 5.25 -16.87 -13.49
C MET A 80 3.82 -16.68 -13.98
N LYS A 81 3.56 -15.70 -14.86
CA LYS A 81 2.24 -15.50 -15.48
C LYS A 81 1.78 -16.76 -16.22
N ARG A 82 2.62 -17.31 -17.07
CA ARG A 82 2.32 -18.56 -17.82
C ARG A 82 2.04 -19.71 -16.85
N THR A 83 2.92 -19.91 -15.88
CA THR A 83 2.77 -20.98 -14.87
C THR A 83 1.47 -20.88 -14.11
N LEU A 84 1.02 -19.65 -13.81
CA LEU A 84 -0.21 -19.37 -13.09
C LEU A 84 -1.46 -19.32 -13.99
N LYS A 85 -1.30 -19.53 -15.31
CA LYS A 85 -2.36 -19.39 -16.32
C LYS A 85 -3.02 -18.00 -16.28
N ARG A 86 -2.20 -16.97 -16.17
CA ARG A 86 -2.64 -15.57 -16.07
C ARG A 86 -2.26 -14.74 -17.32
N ASP A 87 -1.97 -15.38 -18.43
CA ASP A 87 -1.51 -14.71 -19.66
C ASP A 87 -2.49 -13.63 -20.14
N LEU A 88 -3.80 -13.86 -19.98
CA LEU A 88 -4.85 -12.92 -20.36
C LEU A 88 -5.05 -11.77 -19.35
N LYS A 89 -4.39 -11.82 -18.20
CA LYS A 89 -4.47 -10.69 -17.24
C LYS A 89 -3.56 -9.56 -17.71
N PRO A 90 -4.02 -8.29 -17.59
CA PRO A 90 -3.17 -7.16 -17.94
C PRO A 90 -1.87 -7.15 -17.14
N THR A 91 -0.82 -6.65 -17.75
CA THR A 91 0.43 -6.37 -17.05
C THR A 91 0.32 -5.03 -16.35
N THR A 92 0.46 -5.04 -15.04
CA THR A 92 0.42 -3.84 -14.19
C THR A 92 1.52 -3.93 -13.14
N LEU A 93 1.92 -2.81 -12.55
CA LEU A 93 2.90 -2.83 -11.43
C LEU A 93 2.36 -3.63 -10.23
N MET A 94 1.06 -3.57 -9.97
CA MET A 94 0.42 -4.36 -8.91
C MET A 94 0.47 -5.87 -9.21
N ASP A 95 0.25 -6.28 -10.45
CA ASP A 95 0.37 -7.70 -10.83
C ASP A 95 1.82 -8.19 -10.68
N MET A 96 2.79 -7.38 -11.10
CA MET A 96 4.21 -7.68 -10.91
C MET A 96 4.59 -7.82 -9.43
N ALA A 97 4.10 -6.93 -8.58
CA ALA A 97 4.38 -6.97 -7.13
C ALA A 97 3.79 -8.22 -6.45
N CYS A 98 2.59 -8.63 -6.86
CA CYS A 98 1.85 -9.72 -6.20
C CYS A 98 2.13 -11.11 -6.77
N ILE A 99 2.69 -11.22 -7.99
CA ILE A 99 2.76 -12.51 -8.70
C ILE A 99 3.69 -13.51 -8.01
N GLY A 100 4.77 -13.03 -7.40
CA GLY A 100 5.74 -13.85 -6.69
C GLY A 100 5.10 -14.65 -5.55
N ALA A 101 4.29 -14.00 -4.72
CA ALA A 101 3.58 -14.68 -3.62
C ALA A 101 2.60 -15.74 -4.16
N ARG A 102 1.86 -15.42 -5.20
CA ARG A 102 0.94 -16.37 -5.86
C ARG A 102 1.67 -17.58 -6.45
N PHE A 103 2.84 -17.35 -7.04
CA PHE A 103 3.68 -18.39 -7.60
C PHE A 103 4.22 -19.31 -6.51
N LEU A 104 4.75 -18.74 -5.42
CA LEU A 104 5.25 -19.50 -4.26
C LEU A 104 4.13 -20.33 -3.61
N LYS A 105 2.93 -19.76 -3.47
CA LYS A 105 1.76 -20.49 -2.98
C LYS A 105 1.44 -21.69 -3.88
N LYS A 106 1.40 -21.49 -5.20
CA LYS A 106 1.16 -22.59 -6.17
C LYS A 106 2.24 -23.68 -6.10
N LYS A 107 3.48 -23.30 -5.82
CA LYS A 107 4.61 -24.24 -5.64
C LYS A 107 4.60 -24.94 -4.27
N GLY A 108 3.70 -24.58 -3.37
CA GLY A 108 3.57 -25.19 -2.03
C GLY A 108 4.57 -24.71 -0.99
N TYR A 109 5.20 -23.56 -1.21
CA TYR A 109 6.14 -22.96 -0.24
C TYR A 109 5.45 -22.21 0.91
N LEU A 110 4.19 -21.81 0.73
CA LEU A 110 3.43 -21.04 1.73
C LEU A 110 2.42 -21.94 2.47
N LYS A 111 2.88 -23.07 3.00
CA LYS A 111 2.03 -24.07 3.68
C LYS A 111 1.50 -23.58 5.03
N ASP A 112 2.26 -22.70 5.67
CA ASP A 112 1.92 -22.16 6.98
C ASP A 112 1.10 -20.89 6.88
N LEU A 113 0.79 -20.43 5.67
CA LEU A 113 -0.08 -19.27 5.46
C LEU A 113 -1.51 -19.61 5.87
N GLU A 114 -2.05 -18.86 6.82
CA GLU A 114 -3.46 -18.92 7.18
C GLU A 114 -4.31 -18.22 6.13
N GLU A 115 -5.38 -18.87 5.70
CA GLU A 115 -6.32 -18.33 4.71
C GLU A 115 -7.66 -18.09 5.39
N SER A 116 -7.88 -16.85 5.82
CA SER A 116 -9.16 -16.41 6.37
C SER A 116 -9.78 -15.30 5.54
N THR A 117 -10.99 -14.93 5.90
CA THR A 117 -11.68 -13.76 5.35
C THR A 117 -11.12 -12.45 5.90
N GLU A 118 -10.45 -12.51 7.05
CA GLU A 118 -9.76 -11.38 7.65
C GLU A 118 -8.33 -11.33 7.12
N ASN A 119 -8.02 -10.36 6.28
CA ASN A 119 -6.77 -10.28 5.53
C ASN A 119 -6.07 -8.92 5.62
N ASN A 120 -6.40 -8.11 6.63
CA ASN A 120 -5.72 -6.83 6.86
C ASN A 120 -4.28 -7.00 7.37
N ALA A 121 -3.97 -8.18 7.91
CA ALA A 121 -2.60 -8.59 8.24
C ALA A 121 -2.31 -9.97 7.67
N CYS A 122 -1.03 -10.27 7.43
CA CYS A 122 -0.61 -11.60 7.03
C CYS A 122 -0.52 -12.48 8.28
N SER A 123 -1.18 -13.64 8.26
CA SER A 123 -1.18 -14.60 9.36
C SER A 123 -0.51 -15.91 8.93
N ILE A 124 0.41 -16.41 9.75
CA ILE A 124 1.05 -17.69 9.55
C ILE A 124 0.93 -18.56 10.81
N PHE A 125 0.79 -19.85 10.61
CA PHE A 125 0.84 -20.81 11.71
C PHE A 125 2.28 -21.00 12.17
N VAL A 126 2.51 -20.89 13.47
CA VAL A 126 3.79 -21.13 14.13
C VAL A 126 3.60 -22.12 15.29
N ASP A 127 4.60 -22.94 15.52
CA ASP A 127 4.63 -23.81 16.67
C ASP A 127 5.34 -23.10 17.84
N VAL A 128 4.64 -22.95 18.96
CA VAL A 128 5.15 -22.35 20.19
C VAL A 128 5.30 -23.43 21.23
N LEU A 129 6.40 -23.40 21.94
CA LEU A 129 6.63 -24.29 23.09
C LEU A 129 6.33 -23.50 24.37
N GLU A 130 5.25 -23.86 25.06
CA GLU A 130 4.84 -23.25 26.32
C GLU A 130 4.71 -24.36 27.38
N ASP A 131 5.40 -24.21 28.48
CA ASP A 131 5.44 -25.18 29.58
C ASP A 131 5.72 -26.64 29.14
N GLY A 132 6.58 -26.81 28.14
CA GLY A 132 6.92 -28.13 27.58
C GLY A 132 5.87 -28.72 26.65
N LYS A 133 4.79 -28.01 26.39
CA LYS A 133 3.75 -28.39 25.43
C LYS A 133 3.89 -27.60 24.14
N LYS A 134 3.68 -28.32 23.04
CA LYS A 134 3.70 -27.69 21.70
C LYS A 134 2.31 -27.25 21.33
N GLU A 135 2.16 -25.96 21.09
CA GLU A 135 0.90 -25.35 20.70
C GLU A 135 1.03 -24.68 19.32
N LYS A 136 -0.06 -24.69 18.54
CA LYS A 136 -0.14 -23.94 17.29
C LYS A 136 -0.73 -22.57 17.54
N TRP A 137 0.07 -21.56 17.20
CA TRP A 137 -0.33 -20.17 17.30
C TRP A 137 -0.39 -19.52 15.91
N LEU A 138 -1.10 -18.38 15.82
CA LEU A 138 -1.08 -17.50 14.66
C LEU A 138 -0.15 -16.32 14.95
N LEU A 139 0.92 -16.23 14.17
CA LEU A 139 1.74 -15.03 14.13
C LEU A 139 1.20 -14.10 13.04
N GLN A 140 0.77 -12.92 13.44
CA GLN A 140 0.31 -11.90 12.49
C GLN A 140 1.40 -10.87 12.21
N PHE A 141 1.56 -10.53 10.95
CA PHE A 141 2.52 -9.54 10.47
C PHE A 141 1.84 -8.57 9.52
N LYS A 142 2.01 -7.28 9.79
CA LYS A 142 1.58 -6.19 8.91
C LYS A 142 2.78 -5.36 8.50
N ASN A 143 2.91 -5.12 7.21
CA ASN A 143 3.83 -4.14 6.64
C ASN A 143 3.06 -3.22 5.70
N GLU A 144 3.17 -1.93 5.92
CA GLU A 144 2.46 -0.93 5.15
C GLU A 144 3.37 0.25 4.85
N THR A 145 3.30 0.74 3.61
CA THR A 145 3.93 1.99 3.22
C THR A 145 2.91 3.12 3.37
N HIS A 146 3.35 4.25 3.91
CA HIS A 146 2.52 5.43 4.10
C HIS A 146 2.95 6.60 3.21
N ASN A 147 2.04 7.53 2.97
CA ASN A 147 2.22 8.73 2.14
C ASN A 147 3.00 9.84 2.88
N HIS A 148 3.99 9.51 3.68
CA HIS A 148 4.80 10.45 4.45
C HIS A 148 4.02 11.42 5.36
N PRO A 149 2.98 11.01 6.09
CA PRO A 149 2.24 11.93 6.95
C PRO A 149 3.11 12.58 8.03
N THR A 150 4.19 11.92 8.44
CA THR A 150 5.16 12.48 9.40
C THR A 150 6.04 13.59 8.83
N GLU A 151 6.13 13.73 7.52
CA GLU A 151 6.83 14.86 6.90
C GLU A 151 5.97 16.13 6.99
N ILE A 152 4.66 15.98 6.91
CA ILE A 152 3.69 17.07 6.96
C ILE A 152 3.42 17.48 8.41
N GLU A 153 3.14 16.52 9.26
CA GLU A 153 2.86 16.69 10.68
C GLU A 153 3.53 15.55 11.48
N PRO A 154 4.67 15.83 12.18
CA PRO A 154 5.52 14.78 12.74
C PRO A 154 4.83 13.90 13.77
N PHE A 155 4.11 14.48 14.72
CA PHE A 155 3.50 13.73 15.82
C PHE A 155 2.24 12.98 15.39
N GLY A 156 1.28 13.68 14.80
CA GLY A 156 0.04 13.08 14.32
C GLY A 156 0.27 12.12 13.17
N GLY A 157 1.25 12.42 12.28
CA GLY A 157 1.64 11.55 11.21
C GLY A 157 2.28 10.24 11.69
N ALA A 158 3.16 10.29 12.69
CA ALA A 158 3.73 9.10 13.31
C ALA A 158 2.65 8.28 14.02
N SER A 159 1.79 8.93 14.78
CA SER A 159 0.65 8.31 15.44
C SER A 159 -0.29 7.60 14.46
N THR A 160 -0.61 8.25 13.34
CA THR A 160 -1.45 7.68 12.29
C THR A 160 -0.83 6.42 11.69
N CYS A 161 0.46 6.44 11.37
CA CYS A 161 1.17 5.31 10.81
C CYS A 161 1.20 4.11 11.78
N LEU A 162 1.60 4.34 13.02
CA LEU A 162 1.65 3.28 14.03
C LEU A 162 0.25 2.80 14.41
N GLY A 163 -0.71 3.71 14.50
CA GLY A 163 -2.10 3.35 14.74
C GLY A 163 -2.68 2.43 13.67
N GLY A 164 -2.38 2.66 12.40
CA GLY A 164 -2.73 1.75 11.30
C GLY A 164 -2.09 0.39 11.45
N ALA A 165 -0.78 0.35 11.70
CA ALA A 165 -0.03 -0.89 11.90
C ALA A 165 -0.55 -1.73 13.08
N ILE A 166 -1.09 -1.09 14.10
CA ILE A 166 -1.69 -1.75 15.28
C ILE A 166 -3.12 -2.20 14.99
N ARG A 167 -3.94 -1.33 14.37
CA ARG A 167 -5.37 -1.62 14.15
C ARG A 167 -5.61 -2.80 13.22
N ASP A 168 -4.78 -2.99 12.22
CA ASP A 168 -5.01 -4.07 11.25
C ASP A 168 -4.81 -5.46 11.85
N PRO A 169 -3.75 -5.77 12.61
CA PRO A 169 -3.68 -7.01 13.39
C PRO A 169 -4.79 -7.14 14.44
N LEU A 170 -5.18 -6.03 15.10
CA LEU A 170 -6.31 -6.06 16.06
C LEU A 170 -7.63 -6.44 15.40
N SER A 171 -7.86 -6.08 14.13
CA SER A 171 -9.04 -6.51 13.39
C SER A 171 -9.13 -8.03 13.25
N GLY A 172 -7.99 -8.72 13.19
CA GLY A 172 -7.87 -10.18 13.26
C GLY A 172 -7.97 -10.75 14.67
N ARG A 173 -8.35 -9.94 15.68
CA ARG A 173 -8.47 -10.32 17.10
C ARG A 173 -7.17 -10.83 17.73
N SER A 174 -6.04 -10.33 17.26
CA SER A 174 -4.72 -10.67 17.79
C SER A 174 -4.25 -9.65 18.82
N TYR A 175 -3.35 -10.07 19.70
CA TYR A 175 -2.62 -9.15 20.56
C TYR A 175 -1.44 -8.56 19.80
N VAL A 176 -1.33 -7.23 19.77
CA VAL A 176 -0.21 -6.53 19.12
C VAL A 176 0.82 -6.18 20.19
N TYR A 177 1.93 -6.93 20.22
CA TYR A 177 2.98 -6.70 21.21
C TYR A 177 4.09 -5.77 20.72
N GLN A 178 4.23 -5.56 19.42
CA GLN A 178 5.21 -4.66 18.84
C GLN A 178 4.69 -3.99 17.57
N ALA A 179 4.90 -2.69 17.49
CA ALA A 179 4.76 -1.91 16.26
C ALA A 179 6.04 -1.09 16.04
N MET A 180 6.53 -1.06 14.81
CA MET A 180 7.75 -0.37 14.45
C MET A 180 7.52 0.42 13.16
N ARG A 181 7.99 1.66 13.15
CA ARG A 181 8.07 2.46 11.95
C ARG A 181 9.51 2.47 11.43
N VAL A 182 9.65 2.17 10.15
CA VAL A 182 10.90 2.35 9.41
C VAL A 182 10.73 3.53 8.47
N THR A 183 11.58 4.52 8.58
CA THR A 183 11.57 5.71 7.72
C THR A 183 12.92 5.80 7.03
N GLY A 184 12.92 5.92 5.71
CA GLY A 184 14.11 6.28 4.95
C GLY A 184 14.48 7.73 5.27
N ALA A 185 15.72 7.99 5.64
CA ALA A 185 16.23 9.33 5.76
C ALA A 185 16.37 9.95 4.36
N GLY A 186 16.04 11.24 4.24
CA GLY A 186 16.48 12.02 3.11
C GLY A 186 18.01 12.21 3.13
N ASP A 187 18.48 13.34 2.65
CA ASP A 187 19.89 13.68 2.72
C ASP A 187 20.37 13.74 4.18
N ILE A 188 21.35 12.90 4.52
CA ILE A 188 21.92 12.81 5.88
C ILE A 188 22.64 14.08 6.33
N TYR A 189 22.96 14.97 5.40
CA TYR A 189 23.58 16.27 5.69
C TYR A 189 22.59 17.39 5.93
N LYS A 190 21.29 17.14 5.76
CA LYS A 190 20.25 18.10 6.11
C LYS A 190 19.99 18.10 7.61
N GLU A 191 19.63 19.28 8.12
CA GLU A 191 19.22 19.41 9.52
C GLU A 191 18.08 18.45 9.87
N VAL A 192 18.19 17.86 11.05
CA VAL A 192 17.16 17.02 11.65
C VAL A 192 15.99 17.89 12.05
N LYS A 193 14.87 17.73 11.35
CA LYS A 193 13.61 18.43 11.62
C LYS A 193 12.75 17.70 12.64
N ASP A 194 11.62 18.29 13.00
CA ASP A 194 10.64 17.75 13.96
C ASP A 194 10.07 16.38 13.59
N THR A 195 10.16 15.98 12.32
CA THR A 195 9.80 14.63 11.83
C THR A 195 10.48 13.51 12.61
N ILE A 196 11.79 13.67 12.93
CA ILE A 196 12.52 12.66 13.70
C ILE A 196 12.06 12.62 15.14
N LYS A 197 11.76 13.77 15.74
CA LYS A 197 11.21 13.82 17.11
C LYS A 197 9.87 13.09 17.22
N GLY A 198 8.97 13.32 16.28
CA GLY A 198 7.70 12.60 16.21
C GLY A 198 7.89 11.10 16.03
N CYS A 199 8.79 10.69 15.17
CA CYS A 199 9.13 9.28 14.96
C CYS A 199 9.68 8.62 16.23
N LEU A 200 10.62 9.26 16.91
CA LEU A 200 11.20 8.73 18.17
C LEU A 200 10.16 8.62 19.28
N LEU A 201 9.22 9.56 19.37
CA LEU A 201 8.17 9.53 20.39
C LEU A 201 7.28 8.28 20.28
N TYR A 202 6.94 7.86 19.06
CA TYR A 202 5.99 6.77 18.82
C TYR A 202 6.62 5.43 18.45
N THR A 203 7.90 5.39 18.08
CA THR A 203 8.62 4.15 17.75
C THR A 203 9.49 3.64 18.89
N SER A 204 9.75 4.46 19.89
CA SER A 204 10.49 4.03 21.07
C SER A 204 9.64 3.06 21.89
N PRO A 205 10.21 1.91 22.32
CA PRO A 205 9.41 0.80 22.79
C PRO A 205 8.74 1.13 24.10
N SER A 206 7.45 1.18 24.12
CA SER A 206 6.72 0.84 25.33
C SER A 206 5.31 0.42 25.00
N PRO A 207 4.98 -0.85 25.05
CA PRO A 207 3.66 -1.23 25.46
C PRO A 207 3.59 -0.91 26.96
N ARG A 208 3.02 0.22 27.30
CA ARG A 208 2.46 0.40 28.65
C ARG A 208 0.96 0.30 28.56
#